data_5512b55382efd7c6d395391efa5052d4
#
_entry.id   5512b55382efd7c6d395391efa5052d4
#
_cell.length_a   1.000
_cell.length_b   1.000
_cell.length_c   1.000
_cell.angle_alpha   90.00
_cell.angle_beta   90.00
_cell.angle_gamma   90.00
#
_symmetry.space_group_name_H-M   'P 1'
#
loop_
_entity.id
_entity.type
_entity.pdbx_description
1 polymer ?
#
loop_
_entity_poly.entity_id
_entity_poly.type
_entity_poly.pdbx_seq_one_letter_code
_entity_poly.pdbx_strand_id
1 'polypeptide(L)'
;AEKAFAPGKVPFPLMHIDSKWKFKEMIEFRDSYAKKFGWNLIVESNMEAFHAGVGPFTHGSKVHTDLMKTQALLHALDKYKFDAAFGGARRDEEKSRAKERIFSFRDKFHQWDPKNQRPELWDIYNARVHKGESIRVFPISNWTELDIWQYIRLENIPIVPLYYAKERPVINLDGNIIMADDDRLPEKYRDQIEMKMVRFRTLGCWPLTGAVESGAATIEEIVEEMMTTTKSERTTRCLLYTSDAADE
;
A
#
# COMPACT_ATOMS: atom_id res chain seq x y z
N ALA A 1 -6.27 -13.02 -7.82
CA ALA A 1 -7.15 -14.02 -7.19
C ALA A 1 -8.34 -14.36 -8.09
N GLU A 2 -9.13 -13.41 -8.56
CA GLU A 2 -10.32 -13.63 -9.41
C GLU A 2 -10.06 -14.61 -10.56
N LYS A 3 -9.08 -14.32 -11.42
CA LYS A 3 -8.72 -15.20 -12.54
C LYS A 3 -8.27 -16.60 -12.10
N ALA A 4 -7.55 -16.69 -10.99
CA ALA A 4 -7.01 -17.96 -10.50
C ALA A 4 -8.10 -18.91 -9.98
N PHE A 5 -9.21 -18.35 -9.49
CA PHE A 5 -10.31 -19.13 -8.93
C PHE A 5 -11.57 -19.18 -9.82
N ALA A 6 -11.56 -18.46 -10.97
CA ALA A 6 -12.68 -18.50 -11.90
C ALA A 6 -12.96 -19.93 -12.42
N PRO A 7 -14.23 -20.35 -12.55
CA PRO A 7 -15.46 -19.58 -12.31
C PRO A 7 -15.91 -19.54 -10.84
N GLY A 8 -15.18 -20.12 -9.92
CA GLY A 8 -15.47 -20.11 -8.47
C GLY A 8 -15.18 -18.75 -7.83
N LYS A 9 -15.66 -18.57 -6.60
CA LYS A 9 -15.35 -17.40 -5.79
C LYS A 9 -13.98 -17.52 -5.15
N VAL A 10 -13.33 -16.38 -4.89
CA VAL A 10 -12.09 -16.31 -4.10
C VAL A 10 -12.37 -16.90 -2.69
N PRO A 11 -11.64 -17.97 -2.27
CA PRO A 11 -11.99 -18.73 -1.05
C PRO A 11 -11.46 -18.10 0.24
N PHE A 12 -10.78 -16.95 0.18
CA PHE A 12 -10.21 -16.26 1.34
C PHE A 12 -10.67 -14.81 1.40
N PRO A 13 -10.68 -14.17 2.58
CA PRO A 13 -11.09 -12.81 2.73
C PRO A 13 -10.03 -11.83 2.19
N LEU A 14 -10.48 -10.64 1.80
CA LEU A 14 -9.63 -9.47 1.63
C LEU A 14 -9.53 -8.74 2.97
N MET A 15 -8.34 -8.35 3.38
CA MET A 15 -8.12 -7.60 4.60
C MET A 15 -7.57 -6.21 4.32
N HIS A 16 -8.20 -5.20 4.89
CA HIS A 16 -7.74 -3.82 4.86
C HIS A 16 -7.42 -3.37 6.28
N ILE A 17 -6.17 -2.96 6.52
CA ILE A 17 -5.79 -2.26 7.74
C ILE A 17 -6.07 -0.77 7.54
N ASP A 18 -7.12 -0.30 8.19
CA ASP A 18 -7.56 1.09 8.09
C ASP A 18 -6.96 1.93 9.21
N SER A 19 -5.99 2.75 8.84
CA SER A 19 -5.35 3.69 9.78
C SER A 19 -6.21 4.90 10.12
N LYS A 20 -7.45 4.99 9.61
CA LYS A 20 -8.34 6.16 9.67
C LYS A 20 -7.79 7.42 8.99
N TRP A 21 -6.62 7.31 8.37
CA TRP A 21 -5.92 8.38 7.64
C TRP A 21 -5.72 7.98 6.17
N LYS A 22 -6.76 7.43 5.56
CA LYS A 22 -6.79 7.06 4.14
C LYS A 22 -7.46 8.15 3.31
N PHE A 23 -7.11 8.23 2.04
CA PHE A 23 -7.83 9.08 1.09
C PHE A 23 -9.27 8.60 0.93
N LYS A 24 -10.22 9.54 0.83
CA LYS A 24 -11.65 9.24 0.69
C LYS A 24 -11.92 8.35 -0.55
N GLU A 25 -11.33 8.71 -1.70
CA GLU A 25 -11.47 7.94 -2.95
C GLU A 25 -10.98 6.48 -2.83
N MET A 26 -9.99 6.21 -1.98
CA MET A 26 -9.54 4.81 -1.73
C MET A 26 -10.61 4.01 -0.99
N ILE A 27 -11.24 4.59 0.01
CA ILE A 27 -12.27 3.94 0.81
C ILE A 27 -13.50 3.66 -0.05
N GLU A 28 -13.96 4.65 -0.80
CA GLU A 28 -15.09 4.53 -1.72
C GLU A 28 -14.85 3.46 -2.80
N PHE A 29 -13.65 3.45 -3.39
CA PHE A 29 -13.25 2.44 -4.35
C PHE A 29 -13.27 1.05 -3.72
N ARG A 30 -12.61 0.85 -2.58
CA ARG A 30 -12.57 -0.41 -1.85
C ARG A 30 -13.97 -0.96 -1.59
N ASP A 31 -14.85 -0.13 -1.02
CA ASP A 31 -16.17 -0.56 -0.58
C ASP A 31 -17.09 -0.87 -1.78
N SER A 32 -17.04 -0.04 -2.82
CA SER A 32 -17.82 -0.24 -4.03
C SER A 32 -17.41 -1.53 -4.76
N TYR A 33 -16.11 -1.81 -4.86
CA TYR A 33 -15.61 -3.01 -5.53
C TYR A 33 -15.83 -4.27 -4.69
N ALA A 34 -15.61 -4.23 -3.39
CA ALA A 34 -15.91 -5.35 -2.51
C ALA A 34 -17.38 -5.75 -2.62
N LYS A 35 -18.29 -4.76 -2.66
CA LYS A 35 -19.71 -4.98 -2.86
C LYS A 35 -20.03 -5.53 -4.25
N LYS A 36 -19.46 -4.93 -5.31
CA LYS A 36 -19.68 -5.32 -6.71
C LYS A 36 -19.32 -6.79 -6.97
N PHE A 37 -18.20 -7.24 -6.44
CA PHE A 37 -17.73 -8.61 -6.64
C PHE A 37 -18.15 -9.58 -5.55
N GLY A 38 -18.83 -9.10 -4.51
CA GLY A 38 -19.27 -9.92 -3.39
C GLY A 38 -18.12 -10.51 -2.58
N TRP A 39 -17.00 -9.76 -2.47
CA TRP A 39 -15.84 -10.19 -1.71
C TRP A 39 -16.09 -10.13 -0.21
N ASN A 40 -15.54 -11.11 0.51
CA ASN A 40 -15.48 -11.06 1.97
C ASN A 40 -14.40 -10.07 2.40
N LEU A 41 -14.80 -8.83 2.74
CA LEU A 41 -13.90 -7.76 3.15
C LEU A 41 -13.85 -7.64 4.67
N ILE A 42 -12.67 -7.82 5.25
CA ILE A 42 -12.35 -7.54 6.65
C ILE A 42 -11.67 -6.17 6.73
N VAL A 43 -12.20 -5.28 7.56
CA VAL A 43 -11.58 -3.97 7.83
C VAL A 43 -11.19 -3.94 9.30
N GLU A 44 -9.89 -3.85 9.58
CA GLU A 44 -9.34 -3.77 10.93
C GLU A 44 -8.65 -2.44 11.17
N SER A 45 -8.76 -1.93 12.39
CA SER A 45 -8.20 -0.66 12.84
C SER A 45 -7.77 -0.77 14.29
N ASN A 46 -6.72 -0.07 14.67
CA ASN A 46 -6.41 0.12 16.08
C ASN A 46 -7.30 1.24 16.65
N MET A 47 -8.46 0.85 17.17
CA MET A 47 -9.45 1.82 17.67
C MET A 47 -8.99 2.48 18.97
N GLU A 48 -8.19 1.83 19.78
CA GLU A 48 -7.62 2.42 21.01
C GLU A 48 -6.70 3.59 20.66
N ALA A 49 -5.75 3.38 19.78
CA ALA A 49 -4.86 4.44 19.31
C ALA A 49 -5.63 5.57 18.58
N PHE A 50 -6.68 5.21 17.83
CA PHE A 50 -7.54 6.21 17.19
C PHE A 50 -8.25 7.10 18.20
N HIS A 51 -8.87 6.52 19.23
CA HIS A 51 -9.56 7.28 20.28
C HIS A 51 -8.59 8.07 21.16
N ALA A 52 -7.33 7.63 21.27
CA ALA A 52 -6.25 8.39 21.90
C ALA A 52 -5.74 9.57 21.03
N GLY A 53 -6.31 9.80 19.85
CA GLY A 53 -5.97 10.91 18.96
C GLY A 53 -4.65 10.72 18.20
N VAL A 54 -4.18 9.47 18.03
CA VAL A 54 -2.96 9.19 17.26
C VAL A 54 -3.13 9.55 15.80
N GLY A 55 -2.35 10.52 15.34
CA GLY A 55 -2.38 10.98 13.96
C GLY A 55 -1.01 11.47 13.47
N PRO A 56 -0.85 11.61 12.13
CA PRO A 56 0.42 12.04 11.54
C PRO A 56 0.89 13.41 11.99
N PHE A 57 -0.03 14.35 12.17
CA PHE A 57 0.28 15.71 12.61
C PHE A 57 0.48 15.86 14.13
N THR A 58 -0.07 14.94 14.93
CA THR A 58 -0.01 14.98 16.38
C THR A 58 1.15 14.18 16.96
N HIS A 59 1.44 13.02 16.39
CA HIS A 59 2.42 12.06 16.91
C HIS A 59 3.56 11.77 15.92
N GLY A 60 3.54 12.38 14.73
CA GLY A 60 4.48 12.12 13.68
C GLY A 60 4.22 10.80 12.92
N SER A 61 4.96 10.63 11.82
CA SER A 61 4.75 9.51 10.90
C SER A 61 5.15 8.16 11.50
N LYS A 62 6.23 8.10 12.28
CA LYS A 62 6.75 6.85 12.87
C LYS A 62 5.74 6.25 13.84
N VAL A 63 5.31 7.01 14.86
CA VAL A 63 4.34 6.55 15.86
C VAL A 63 3.00 6.20 15.21
N HIS A 64 2.52 7.07 14.29
CA HIS A 64 1.28 6.79 13.57
C HIS A 64 1.38 5.49 12.76
N THR A 65 2.48 5.26 12.06
CA THR A 65 2.66 4.04 11.25
C THR A 65 2.74 2.81 12.14
N ASP A 66 3.51 2.87 13.19
CA ASP A 66 3.62 1.74 14.12
C ASP A 66 2.25 1.37 14.70
N LEU A 67 1.61 2.29 15.41
CA LEU A 67 0.35 2.00 16.12
C LEU A 67 -0.82 1.72 15.18
N MET A 68 -1.00 2.54 14.12
CA MET A 68 -2.18 2.46 13.27
C MET A 68 -2.08 1.47 12.11
N LYS A 69 -0.86 0.98 11.79
CA LYS A 69 -0.65 0.02 10.71
C LYS A 69 0.01 -1.26 11.20
N THR A 70 1.21 -1.17 11.79
CA THR A 70 2.00 -2.35 12.15
C THR A 70 1.29 -3.14 13.25
N GLN A 71 1.00 -2.52 14.38
CA GLN A 71 0.30 -3.16 15.50
C GLN A 71 -1.09 -3.66 15.09
N ALA A 72 -1.83 -2.86 14.31
CA ALA A 72 -3.14 -3.27 13.81
C ALA A 72 -3.06 -4.50 12.88
N LEU A 73 -2.03 -4.59 12.03
CA LEU A 73 -1.81 -5.76 11.19
C LEU A 73 -1.46 -7.00 12.01
N LEU A 74 -0.53 -6.89 12.95
CA LEU A 74 -0.14 -8.00 13.80
C LEU A 74 -1.34 -8.51 14.60
N HIS A 75 -2.10 -7.61 15.23
CA HIS A 75 -3.33 -7.96 15.94
C HIS A 75 -4.35 -8.68 15.02
N ALA A 76 -4.53 -8.19 13.80
CA ALA A 76 -5.45 -8.83 12.84
C ALA A 76 -4.99 -10.25 12.46
N LEU A 77 -3.70 -10.43 12.19
CA LEU A 77 -3.15 -11.77 11.87
C LEU A 77 -3.36 -12.76 13.00
N ASP A 78 -3.12 -12.33 14.24
CA ASP A 78 -3.34 -13.16 15.44
C ASP A 78 -4.82 -13.45 15.69
N LYS A 79 -5.68 -12.43 15.55
CA LYS A 79 -7.13 -12.54 15.74
C LYS A 79 -7.77 -13.56 14.79
N TYR A 80 -7.40 -13.49 13.52
CA TYR A 80 -7.98 -14.36 12.48
C TYR A 80 -7.18 -15.63 12.24
N LYS A 81 -5.99 -15.77 12.85
CA LYS A 81 -5.11 -16.94 12.74
C LYS A 81 -4.78 -17.30 11.30
N PHE A 82 -4.42 -16.30 10.50
CA PHE A 82 -4.03 -16.53 9.11
C PHE A 82 -2.64 -17.16 9.02
N ASP A 83 -2.53 -18.28 8.30
CA ASP A 83 -1.25 -18.93 7.98
C ASP A 83 -0.51 -18.22 6.86
N ALA A 84 -1.24 -17.53 5.98
CA ALA A 84 -0.68 -16.80 4.85
C ALA A 84 -1.38 -15.44 4.61
N ALA A 85 -0.61 -14.44 4.21
CA ALA A 85 -1.11 -13.14 3.80
C ALA A 85 -0.55 -12.76 2.43
N PHE A 86 -1.43 -12.59 1.44
CA PHE A 86 -1.05 -12.11 0.11
C PHE A 86 -0.89 -10.59 0.11
N GLY A 87 0.19 -10.10 -0.51
CA GLY A 87 0.48 -8.67 -0.62
C GLY A 87 1.07 -8.31 -1.98
N GLY A 88 0.96 -7.04 -2.34
CA GLY A 88 1.45 -6.49 -3.61
C GLY A 88 2.87 -5.92 -3.54
N ALA A 89 3.69 -6.32 -2.56
CA ALA A 89 5.05 -5.83 -2.47
C ALA A 89 5.93 -6.32 -3.61
N ARG A 90 6.81 -5.45 -4.11
CA ARG A 90 7.75 -5.73 -5.20
C ARG A 90 9.18 -5.39 -4.78
N ARG A 91 10.15 -6.18 -5.22
CA ARG A 91 11.57 -5.95 -4.93
C ARG A 91 12.11 -4.67 -5.58
N ASP A 92 11.54 -4.27 -6.70
CA ASP A 92 11.85 -3.05 -7.42
C ASP A 92 11.41 -1.77 -6.67
N GLU A 93 10.48 -1.92 -5.76
CA GLU A 93 9.83 -0.81 -5.05
C GLU A 93 10.80 -0.05 -4.13
N GLU A 94 11.62 -0.80 -3.35
CA GLU A 94 12.63 -0.23 -2.45
C GLU A 94 13.69 -1.27 -2.04
N LYS A 95 14.86 -0.79 -1.61
CA LYS A 95 15.99 -1.64 -1.22
C LYS A 95 15.68 -2.62 -0.09
N SER A 96 14.91 -2.21 0.90
CA SER A 96 14.53 -3.06 2.05
C SER A 96 13.73 -4.29 1.62
N ARG A 97 13.01 -4.22 0.49
CA ARG A 97 12.24 -5.33 -0.07
C ARG A 97 13.05 -6.25 -0.98
N ALA A 98 14.27 -5.87 -1.36
CA ALA A 98 15.12 -6.68 -2.23
C ALA A 98 15.48 -8.05 -1.61
N LYS A 99 15.48 -8.16 -0.29
CA LYS A 99 15.72 -9.40 0.47
C LYS A 99 14.55 -10.37 0.40
N GLU A 100 13.33 -9.89 0.21
CA GLU A 100 12.13 -10.72 0.20
C GLU A 100 12.01 -11.49 -1.11
N ARG A 101 11.34 -12.64 -1.05
CA ARG A 101 11.02 -13.52 -2.17
C ARG A 101 9.51 -13.57 -2.34
N ILE A 102 9.02 -14.33 -3.31
CA ILE A 102 7.58 -14.56 -3.47
C ILE A 102 7.00 -15.12 -2.17
N PHE A 103 7.67 -16.10 -1.55
CA PHE A 103 7.32 -16.60 -0.22
C PHE A 103 8.28 -16.05 0.83
N SER A 104 7.80 -15.17 1.69
CA SER A 104 8.56 -14.56 2.77
C SER A 104 8.10 -15.15 4.11
N PHE A 105 8.95 -15.99 4.71
CA PHE A 105 8.63 -16.70 5.95
C PHE A 105 8.74 -15.76 7.15
N ARG A 106 7.79 -15.94 8.09
CA ARG A 106 7.74 -15.19 9.35
C ARG A 106 7.70 -16.17 10.51
N ASP A 107 8.50 -15.89 11.51
CA ASP A 107 8.48 -16.64 12.77
C ASP A 107 7.21 -16.36 13.60
N LYS A 108 7.11 -16.98 14.78
CA LYS A 108 6.00 -16.79 15.72
C LYS A 108 5.83 -15.37 16.26
N PHE A 109 6.81 -14.50 16.03
CA PHE A 109 6.76 -13.07 16.39
C PHE A 109 6.48 -12.17 15.17
N HIS A 110 6.10 -12.78 14.03
CA HIS A 110 5.87 -12.14 12.74
C HIS A 110 7.12 -11.49 12.12
N GLN A 111 8.32 -11.78 12.65
CA GLN A 111 9.57 -11.27 12.11
C GLN A 111 10.02 -12.10 10.91
N TRP A 112 10.69 -11.45 9.96
CA TRP A 112 11.26 -12.15 8.82
C TRP A 112 12.32 -13.17 9.27
N ASP A 113 12.15 -14.43 8.85
CA ASP A 113 13.06 -15.51 9.19
C ASP A 113 14.01 -15.85 8.03
N PRO A 114 15.23 -15.27 8.02
CA PRO A 114 16.20 -15.52 6.97
C PRO A 114 16.68 -16.98 6.93
N LYS A 115 16.63 -17.69 8.04
CA LYS A 115 17.11 -19.10 8.12
C LYS A 115 16.17 -20.07 7.42
N ASN A 116 14.87 -19.77 7.43
CA ASN A 116 13.85 -20.56 6.76
C ASN A 116 13.50 -20.05 5.37
N GLN A 117 14.09 -18.90 4.95
CA GLN A 117 13.91 -18.41 3.60
C GLN A 117 14.54 -19.39 2.60
N ARG A 118 13.73 -19.85 1.65
CA ARG A 118 14.13 -20.89 0.69
C ARG A 118 14.41 -20.30 -0.69
N PRO A 119 15.33 -20.87 -1.45
CA PRO A 119 15.52 -20.54 -2.86
C PRO A 119 14.24 -20.85 -3.67
N GLU A 120 13.92 -19.95 -4.61
CA GLU A 120 12.78 -20.08 -5.52
C GLU A 120 13.29 -20.27 -6.97
N LEU A 121 14.21 -21.23 -7.15
CA LEU A 121 14.76 -21.55 -8.44
C LEU A 121 13.75 -22.35 -9.27
N TRP A 122 13.69 -22.07 -10.57
CA TRP A 122 12.83 -22.77 -11.54
C TRP A 122 11.35 -22.83 -11.14
N ASP A 123 10.82 -21.76 -10.50
CA ASP A 123 9.44 -21.67 -10.05
C ASP A 123 9.02 -22.79 -9.07
N ILE A 124 9.99 -23.36 -8.34
CA ILE A 124 9.72 -24.34 -7.29
C ILE A 124 9.44 -23.60 -5.99
N TYR A 125 8.18 -23.59 -5.58
CA TYR A 125 7.73 -22.93 -4.37
C TYR A 125 7.43 -23.95 -3.26
N ASN A 126 7.77 -23.60 -2.03
CA ASN A 126 7.44 -24.39 -0.86
C ASN A 126 6.73 -23.50 0.16
N ALA A 127 5.46 -23.77 0.38
CA ALA A 127 4.58 -23.03 1.28
C ALA A 127 4.37 -23.72 2.64
N ARG A 128 5.23 -24.69 3.03
CA ARG A 128 5.08 -25.39 4.31
C ARG A 128 5.34 -24.45 5.47
N VAL A 129 4.36 -24.30 6.35
CA VAL A 129 4.38 -23.48 7.56
C VAL A 129 4.32 -24.40 8.77
N HIS A 130 5.09 -24.10 9.82
CA HIS A 130 5.00 -24.78 11.10
C HIS A 130 4.01 -24.04 12.03
N LYS A 131 3.56 -24.73 13.06
CA LYS A 131 2.61 -24.15 14.02
C LYS A 131 3.18 -22.87 14.66
N GLY A 132 2.44 -21.77 14.53
CA GLY A 132 2.82 -20.45 15.03
C GLY A 132 3.66 -19.62 14.07
N GLU A 133 4.07 -20.14 12.91
CA GLU A 133 4.69 -19.40 11.83
C GLU A 133 3.64 -18.92 10.82
N SER A 134 4.03 -18.00 9.95
CA SER A 134 3.19 -17.53 8.85
C SER A 134 4.01 -17.21 7.61
N ILE A 135 3.35 -17.08 6.46
CA ILE A 135 4.00 -16.68 5.21
C ILE A 135 3.35 -15.41 4.68
N ARG A 136 4.16 -14.46 4.25
CA ARG A 136 3.72 -13.40 3.37
C ARG A 136 4.01 -13.81 1.94
N VAL A 137 3.00 -13.75 1.08
CA VAL A 137 3.10 -14.16 -0.33
C VAL A 137 3.02 -12.94 -1.21
N PHE A 138 4.06 -12.70 -2.01
CA PHE A 138 4.18 -11.54 -2.91
C PHE A 138 4.20 -12.00 -4.37
N PRO A 139 3.05 -12.31 -4.97
CA PRO A 139 2.98 -12.91 -6.32
C PRO A 139 3.66 -12.07 -7.40
N ILE A 140 3.71 -10.76 -7.21
CA ILE A 140 4.30 -9.79 -8.15
C ILE A 140 5.68 -9.29 -7.70
N SER A 141 6.35 -10.02 -6.80
CA SER A 141 7.65 -9.62 -6.21
C SER A 141 8.71 -9.25 -7.25
N ASN A 142 8.72 -9.92 -8.39
CA ASN A 142 9.71 -9.75 -9.47
C ASN A 142 9.27 -8.73 -10.55
N TRP A 143 8.11 -8.13 -10.41
CA TRP A 143 7.58 -7.18 -11.39
C TRP A 143 8.12 -5.77 -11.16
N THR A 144 8.32 -5.03 -12.23
CA THR A 144 8.59 -3.59 -12.20
C THR A 144 7.29 -2.78 -12.08
N GLU A 145 7.39 -1.48 -11.82
CA GLU A 145 6.23 -0.59 -11.86
C GLU A 145 5.61 -0.56 -13.27
N LEU A 146 6.45 -0.56 -14.31
CA LEU A 146 5.98 -0.59 -15.70
C LEU A 146 5.20 -1.87 -16.02
N ASP A 147 5.66 -3.04 -15.54
CA ASP A 147 4.94 -4.31 -15.72
C ASP A 147 3.53 -4.25 -15.12
N ILE A 148 3.39 -3.62 -13.94
CA ILE A 148 2.09 -3.42 -13.30
C ILE A 148 1.16 -2.57 -14.18
N TRP A 149 1.66 -1.44 -14.68
CA TRP A 149 0.84 -0.56 -15.51
C TRP A 149 0.46 -1.20 -16.85
N GLN A 150 1.37 -1.93 -17.47
CA GLN A 150 1.09 -2.71 -18.70
C GLN A 150 0.02 -3.79 -18.43
N TYR A 151 0.13 -4.50 -17.30
CA TYR A 151 -0.86 -5.51 -16.92
C TYR A 151 -2.24 -4.89 -16.65
N ILE A 152 -2.31 -3.77 -15.92
CA ILE A 152 -3.55 -3.02 -15.70
C ILE A 152 -4.20 -2.64 -17.03
N ARG A 153 -3.41 -2.15 -17.99
CA ARG A 153 -3.87 -1.79 -19.33
C ARG A 153 -4.41 -2.99 -20.09
N LEU A 154 -3.64 -4.08 -20.17
CA LEU A 154 -4.02 -5.30 -20.92
C LEU A 154 -5.31 -5.94 -20.38
N GLU A 155 -5.49 -5.94 -19.08
CA GLU A 155 -6.59 -6.59 -18.41
C GLU A 155 -7.77 -5.66 -18.10
N ASN A 156 -7.68 -4.39 -18.49
CA ASN A 156 -8.67 -3.34 -18.15
C ASN A 156 -9.02 -3.34 -16.65
N ILE A 157 -8.01 -3.44 -15.79
CA ILE A 157 -8.21 -3.48 -14.34
C ILE A 157 -8.63 -2.10 -13.85
N PRO A 158 -9.79 -1.98 -13.21
CA PRO A 158 -10.18 -0.72 -12.60
C PRO A 158 -9.26 -0.38 -11.43
N ILE A 159 -8.87 0.89 -11.36
CA ILE A 159 -7.98 1.41 -10.33
C ILE A 159 -8.57 2.63 -9.64
N VAL A 160 -8.00 2.99 -8.49
CA VAL A 160 -8.41 4.17 -7.74
C VAL A 160 -8.18 5.43 -8.57
N PRO A 161 -9.15 6.38 -8.66
CA PRO A 161 -9.03 7.60 -9.46
C PRO A 161 -7.81 8.48 -9.13
N LEU A 162 -7.25 8.33 -7.94
CA LEU A 162 -6.03 9.06 -7.52
C LEU A 162 -4.78 8.76 -8.37
N TYR A 163 -4.78 7.64 -9.08
CA TYR A 163 -3.67 7.30 -9.99
C TYR A 163 -3.68 8.11 -11.29
N TYR A 164 -4.81 8.69 -11.65
CA TYR A 164 -4.95 9.55 -12.82
C TYR A 164 -4.69 11.01 -12.46
N ALA A 165 -4.03 11.74 -13.37
CA ALA A 165 -3.83 13.16 -13.20
C ALA A 165 -5.16 13.91 -13.20
N LYS A 166 -5.31 14.79 -12.23
CA LYS A 166 -6.46 15.66 -12.07
C LYS A 166 -6.01 16.93 -11.35
N GLU A 167 -6.68 18.04 -11.65
CA GLU A 167 -6.51 19.26 -10.87
C GLU A 167 -7.04 19.06 -9.46
N ARG A 168 -6.15 19.23 -8.45
CA ARG A 168 -6.45 18.97 -7.04
C ARG A 168 -5.88 20.08 -6.17
N PRO A 169 -6.56 20.40 -5.03
CA PRO A 169 -5.99 21.27 -4.02
C PRO A 169 -4.81 20.58 -3.34
N VAL A 170 -3.66 21.22 -3.32
CA VAL A 170 -2.43 20.71 -2.74
C VAL A 170 -1.68 21.78 -1.96
N ILE A 171 -0.80 21.33 -1.07
CA ILE A 171 0.21 22.13 -0.40
C ILE A 171 1.58 21.52 -0.61
N ASN A 172 2.63 22.32 -0.51
CA ASN A 172 4.00 21.82 -0.49
C ASN A 172 4.50 21.76 0.97
N LEU A 173 4.80 20.57 1.44
CA LEU A 173 5.42 20.34 2.75
C LEU A 173 6.79 19.69 2.56
N ASP A 174 7.84 20.42 2.87
CA ASP A 174 9.23 19.93 2.78
C ASP A 174 9.56 19.28 1.43
N GLY A 175 9.09 19.89 0.34
CA GLY A 175 9.29 19.40 -1.03
C GLY A 175 8.34 18.29 -1.48
N ASN A 176 7.39 17.87 -0.64
CA ASN A 176 6.36 16.91 -0.99
C ASN A 176 5.04 17.60 -1.28
N ILE A 177 4.39 17.19 -2.36
CA ILE A 177 3.06 17.69 -2.77
C ILE A 177 2.02 16.86 -2.03
N ILE A 178 1.36 17.47 -1.06
CA ILE A 178 0.34 16.82 -0.22
C ILE A 178 -1.05 17.31 -0.64
N MET A 179 -1.98 16.39 -0.83
CA MET A 179 -3.37 16.73 -1.14
C MET A 179 -4.03 17.44 0.06
N ALA A 180 -4.75 18.53 -0.20
CA ALA A 180 -5.29 19.44 0.82
C ALA A 180 -6.83 19.44 0.87
N ASP A 181 -7.46 18.31 0.57
CA ASP A 181 -8.92 18.11 0.54
C ASP A 181 -9.50 17.48 1.83
N ASP A 182 -8.69 17.35 2.86
CA ASP A 182 -9.09 16.77 4.15
C ASP A 182 -9.24 17.85 5.22
N ASP A 183 -10.38 17.85 5.92
CA ASP A 183 -10.72 18.83 6.94
C ASP A 183 -9.75 18.82 8.14
N ARG A 184 -8.98 17.74 8.31
CA ARG A 184 -7.95 17.59 9.36
C ARG A 184 -6.64 18.27 9.01
N LEU A 185 -6.55 18.95 7.85
CA LEU A 185 -5.39 19.77 7.53
C LEU A 185 -5.27 20.92 8.55
N PRO A 186 -4.12 21.05 9.25
CA PRO A 186 -3.93 22.11 10.21
C PRO A 186 -4.11 23.49 9.61
N GLU A 187 -4.75 24.41 10.34
CA GLU A 187 -5.11 25.76 9.90
C GLU A 187 -3.93 26.52 9.31
N LYS A 188 -2.75 26.40 9.91
CA LYS A 188 -1.50 27.05 9.46
C LYS A 188 -1.08 26.73 8.00
N TYR A 189 -1.67 25.72 7.38
CA TYR A 189 -1.35 25.31 6.03
C TYR A 189 -2.44 25.71 5.00
N ARG A 190 -3.61 26.16 5.47
CA ARG A 190 -4.75 26.46 4.60
C ARG A 190 -4.49 27.60 3.62
N ASP A 191 -3.75 28.62 4.04
CA ASP A 191 -3.39 29.74 3.16
C ASP A 191 -2.36 29.37 2.08
N GLN A 192 -1.77 28.19 2.15
CA GLN A 192 -0.79 27.69 1.19
C GLN A 192 -1.40 26.76 0.13
N ILE A 193 -2.73 26.58 0.16
CA ILE A 193 -3.41 25.70 -0.78
C ILE A 193 -3.37 26.31 -2.18
N GLU A 194 -2.88 25.53 -3.12
CA GLU A 194 -2.86 25.84 -4.55
C GLU A 194 -3.49 24.70 -5.36
N MET A 195 -4.04 25.02 -6.52
CA MET A 195 -4.56 24.02 -7.45
C MET A 195 -3.46 23.57 -8.40
N LYS A 196 -3.19 22.25 -8.44
CA LYS A 196 -2.20 21.67 -9.36
C LYS A 196 -2.73 20.42 -10.05
N MET A 197 -2.25 20.19 -11.27
CA MET A 197 -2.46 18.96 -11.99
C MET A 197 -1.52 17.88 -11.44
N VAL A 198 -2.07 16.96 -10.65
CA VAL A 198 -1.29 15.95 -9.93
C VAL A 198 -1.93 14.58 -10.01
N ARG A 199 -1.10 13.53 -9.89
CA ARG A 199 -1.51 12.16 -9.68
C ARG A 199 -0.68 11.51 -8.58
N PHE A 200 -1.13 10.35 -8.10
CA PHE A 200 -0.35 9.53 -7.18
C PHE A 200 0.30 8.37 -7.94
N ARG A 201 1.54 8.02 -7.60
CA ARG A 201 2.22 6.80 -8.10
C ARG A 201 2.09 5.65 -7.09
N THR A 202 1.92 5.96 -5.82
CA THR A 202 1.67 5.00 -4.74
C THR A 202 0.59 5.57 -3.83
N LEU A 203 -0.20 4.69 -3.20
CA LEU A 203 -1.24 5.10 -2.27
C LEU A 203 -0.97 4.53 -0.88
N GLY A 204 -0.92 5.40 0.08
CA GLY A 204 -0.68 5.06 1.49
C GLY A 204 -1.68 5.73 2.42
N CYS A 205 -1.17 6.42 3.45
CA CYS A 205 -1.97 7.28 4.31
C CYS A 205 -1.83 8.75 3.90
N TRP A 206 -2.90 9.48 3.99
CA TRP A 206 -2.87 10.92 4.00
C TRP A 206 -2.39 11.42 5.38
N PRO A 207 -1.54 12.44 5.52
CA PRO A 207 -0.82 13.17 4.48
C PRO A 207 0.56 12.57 4.14
N LEU A 208 0.85 11.36 4.58
CA LEU A 208 2.19 10.73 4.48
C LEU A 208 2.56 10.26 3.06
N THR A 209 1.64 10.35 2.13
CA THR A 209 1.87 10.00 0.73
C THR A 209 1.70 11.24 -0.13
N GLY A 210 2.79 11.66 -0.77
CA GLY A 210 2.79 12.79 -1.69
C GLY A 210 2.33 12.40 -3.09
N ALA A 211 1.83 13.40 -3.80
CA ALA A 211 1.53 13.34 -5.22
C ALA A 211 2.74 13.75 -6.06
N VAL A 212 2.65 13.56 -7.37
CA VAL A 212 3.58 14.10 -8.38
C VAL A 212 2.82 14.99 -9.34
N GLU A 213 3.46 16.07 -9.81
CA GLU A 213 2.92 16.84 -10.92
C GLU A 213 2.99 15.99 -12.18
N SER A 214 1.87 15.85 -12.86
CA SER A 214 1.74 15.02 -14.06
C SER A 214 0.49 15.40 -14.81
N GLY A 215 0.53 15.30 -16.15
CA GLY A 215 -0.63 15.44 -17.03
C GLY A 215 -1.26 14.10 -17.42
N ALA A 216 -0.70 12.96 -16.97
CA ALA A 216 -1.16 11.62 -17.37
C ALA A 216 -2.53 11.29 -16.75
N ALA A 217 -3.58 11.49 -17.53
CA ALA A 217 -4.99 11.30 -17.13
C ALA A 217 -5.58 9.97 -17.65
N THR A 218 -4.84 9.23 -18.45
CA THR A 218 -5.22 7.91 -18.99
C THR A 218 -4.17 6.85 -18.68
N ILE A 219 -4.53 5.57 -18.81
CA ILE A 219 -3.57 4.47 -18.60
C ILE A 219 -2.45 4.52 -19.63
N GLU A 220 -2.75 4.87 -20.87
CA GLU A 220 -1.78 5.01 -21.96
C GLU A 220 -0.73 6.06 -21.62
N GLU A 221 -1.15 7.24 -21.20
CA GLU A 221 -0.28 8.34 -20.81
C GLU A 221 0.57 7.98 -19.57
N ILE A 222 0.01 7.24 -18.60
CA ILE A 222 0.77 6.73 -17.46
C ILE A 222 1.86 5.75 -17.91
N VAL A 223 1.56 4.84 -18.82
CA VAL A 223 2.54 3.89 -19.37
C VAL A 223 3.66 4.63 -20.09
N GLU A 224 3.34 5.64 -20.91
CA GLU A 224 4.32 6.47 -21.61
C GLU A 224 5.22 7.24 -20.62
N GLU A 225 4.63 7.83 -19.59
CA GLU A 225 5.38 8.50 -18.51
C GLU A 225 6.32 7.53 -17.81
N MET A 226 5.89 6.30 -17.55
CA MET A 226 6.72 5.28 -16.89
C MET A 226 7.89 4.81 -17.75
N MET A 227 7.78 4.80 -19.07
CA MET A 227 8.89 4.45 -19.97
C MET A 227 10.06 5.45 -19.88
N THR A 228 9.80 6.70 -19.52
CA THR A 228 10.80 7.77 -19.44
C THR A 228 11.25 8.07 -18.02
N THR A 229 10.53 7.59 -17.02
CA THR A 229 10.80 7.85 -15.61
C THR A 229 12.00 7.04 -15.10
N THR A 230 12.94 7.72 -14.43
CA THR A 230 14.09 7.10 -13.76
C THR A 230 13.97 7.08 -12.23
N LYS A 231 12.98 7.79 -11.68
CA LYS A 231 12.77 7.89 -10.22
C LYS A 231 11.84 6.81 -9.72
N SER A 232 12.18 6.18 -8.59
CA SER A 232 11.30 5.24 -7.90
C SER A 232 9.97 5.89 -7.51
N GLU A 233 8.89 5.12 -7.51
CA GLU A 233 7.56 5.52 -7.06
C GLU A 233 7.52 5.97 -5.58
N ARG A 234 8.47 5.49 -4.77
CA ARG A 234 8.55 5.80 -3.33
C ARG A 234 9.23 7.13 -2.99
N THR A 235 9.81 7.82 -3.95
CA THR A 235 10.41 9.14 -3.71
C THR A 235 9.39 10.18 -3.22
N THR A 236 8.10 9.96 -3.45
CA THR A 236 7.01 10.83 -2.99
C THR A 236 6.49 10.47 -1.60
N ARG A 237 7.02 9.45 -0.94
CA ARG A 237 6.71 9.21 0.46
C ARG A 237 7.44 10.25 1.30
N CYS A 238 6.65 10.98 2.10
CA CYS A 238 7.16 12.05 2.96
C CYS A 238 8.35 11.55 3.78
N LEU A 239 9.47 12.28 3.75
CA LEU A 239 10.73 12.01 4.46
C LEU A 239 10.62 11.97 5.99
N LEU A 240 9.45 12.15 6.55
CA LEU A 240 9.15 11.77 7.93
C LEU A 240 9.33 10.25 8.17
N TYR A 241 9.62 9.51 7.13
CA TYR A 241 10.09 8.12 7.15
C TYR A 241 11.62 8.12 7.12
N THR A 242 12.25 8.30 8.25
CA THR A 242 13.61 7.77 8.40
C THR A 242 13.53 6.26 8.26
N SER A 243 14.38 5.72 7.42
CA SER A 243 14.41 4.40 6.81
C SER A 243 14.40 3.15 7.71
N ASP A 244 14.22 3.28 9.01
CA ASP A 244 14.56 2.22 9.96
C ASP A 244 13.40 1.33 10.42
N ALA A 245 12.18 1.56 9.91
CA ALA A 245 11.02 0.75 10.30
C ALA A 245 10.83 -0.54 9.47
N ALA A 246 11.76 -0.87 8.59
CA ALA A 246 11.69 -2.07 7.76
C ALA A 246 12.62 -3.20 8.22
N ASP A 247 13.47 -2.95 9.21
CA ASP A 247 14.47 -3.91 9.71
C ASP A 247 14.14 -4.51 11.09
N GLU A 248 12.97 -4.20 11.66
CA GLU A 248 12.46 -4.87 12.86
C GLU A 248 11.32 -5.85 12.54
#